data_9962294e83f295b1151d30846ded4ade
#
_entry.id   9962294e83f295b1151d30846ded4ade
#
_cell.length_a   1.000
_cell.length_b   1.000
_cell.length_c   1.000
_cell.angle_alpha   90.00
_cell.angle_beta   90.00
_cell.angle_gamma   90.00
#
_symmetry.space_group_name_H-M   'P 1'
#
loop_
_entity.id
_entity.type
_entity.pdbx_description
1 polymer ?
#
loop_
_entity_poly.entity_id
_entity_poly.type
_entity_poly.pdbx_seq_one_letter_code
_entity_poly.pdbx_strand_id
1 'polypeptide(L)'
;VALAVSPYKYPDLKEILAHTKTTPLLVILDGVTDPRNLGAVIRSAAGFYANAVVVAERRSAGVTGAVWKTAAGALSHVPVCQVVNITRTITELQEKGFFAVALDGDGDMNLDQVDPDLANRPLILVIGAEGRGVSRLVAQTCDLRVQIPMSKKIESLNAAVATGVALYSITRSRKLD
;
A
#
# COMPACT_ATOMS: atom_id res chain seq x y z
N VAL A 1 -16.40 26.73 -13.97
CA VAL A 1 -15.90 25.94 -15.11
C VAL A 1 -15.87 24.48 -14.68
N ALA A 2 -16.59 23.60 -15.38
CA ALA A 2 -16.54 22.15 -15.19
C ALA A 2 -15.67 21.55 -16.30
N LEU A 3 -14.67 20.75 -15.93
CA LEU A 3 -13.82 20.01 -16.85
C LEU A 3 -14.25 18.54 -16.84
N ALA A 4 -14.69 18.01 -17.97
CA ALA A 4 -14.92 16.59 -18.14
C ALA A 4 -13.57 15.91 -18.43
N VAL A 5 -13.15 15.00 -17.56
CA VAL A 5 -11.94 14.19 -17.75
C VAL A 5 -12.34 12.74 -18.00
N SER A 6 -11.54 12.04 -18.81
CA SER A 6 -11.73 10.60 -19.02
C SER A 6 -11.57 9.84 -17.69
N PRO A 7 -12.31 8.73 -17.50
CA PRO A 7 -12.08 7.85 -16.35
C PRO A 7 -10.61 7.43 -16.25
N TYR A 8 -10.14 7.25 -15.01
CA TYR A 8 -8.78 6.77 -14.79
C TYR A 8 -8.59 5.39 -15.42
N LYS A 9 -7.52 5.24 -16.20
CA LYS A 9 -7.14 3.96 -16.80
C LYS A 9 -6.15 3.28 -15.87
N TYR A 10 -6.55 2.15 -15.30
CA TYR A 10 -5.71 1.36 -14.40
C TYR A 10 -4.66 0.61 -15.23
N PRO A 11 -3.36 0.88 -15.05
CA PRO A 11 -2.31 0.13 -15.73
C PRO A 11 -2.19 -1.29 -15.16
N ASP A 12 -1.66 -2.21 -15.98
CA ASP A 12 -1.33 -3.56 -15.54
C ASP A 12 -0.13 -3.53 -14.57
N LEU A 13 -0.27 -4.22 -13.44
CA LEU A 13 0.80 -4.29 -12.44
C LEU A 13 2.08 -4.94 -12.98
N LYS A 14 1.95 -5.92 -13.89
CA LYS A 14 3.10 -6.58 -14.52
C LYS A 14 3.88 -5.62 -15.41
N GLU A 15 3.19 -4.74 -16.13
CA GLU A 15 3.83 -3.71 -16.96
C GLU A 15 4.59 -2.71 -16.10
N ILE A 16 4.00 -2.26 -14.97
CA ILE A 16 4.68 -1.37 -14.04
C ILE A 16 5.96 -2.00 -13.50
N LEU A 17 5.89 -3.26 -13.06
CA LEU A 17 7.04 -3.98 -12.52
C LEU A 17 8.12 -4.23 -13.57
N ALA A 18 7.76 -4.51 -14.81
CA ALA A 18 8.71 -4.73 -15.90
C ALA A 18 9.54 -3.46 -16.23
N HIS A 19 8.99 -2.27 -15.98
CA HIS A 19 9.67 -0.99 -16.22
C HIS A 19 10.32 -0.40 -14.97
N THR A 20 10.14 -1.03 -13.79
CA THR A 20 10.76 -0.58 -12.54
C THR A 20 12.26 -0.90 -12.55
N LYS A 21 13.10 0.14 -12.41
CA LYS A 21 14.57 0.01 -12.42
C LYS A 21 15.18 -0.11 -11.02
N THR A 22 14.44 0.28 -10.02
CA THR A 22 14.85 0.22 -8.61
C THR A 22 14.29 -1.04 -7.95
N THR A 23 14.69 -1.32 -6.73
CA THR A 23 14.06 -2.38 -5.92
C THR A 23 12.59 -2.04 -5.70
N PRO A 24 11.62 -2.87 -6.14
CA PRO A 24 10.21 -2.51 -6.09
C PRO A 24 9.66 -2.37 -4.66
N LEU A 25 8.77 -1.39 -4.47
CA LEU A 25 7.93 -1.23 -3.28
C LEU A 25 6.49 -1.04 -3.73
N LEU A 26 5.61 -1.92 -3.29
CA LEU A 26 4.19 -1.87 -3.57
C LEU A 26 3.40 -1.60 -2.29
N VAL A 27 2.32 -0.82 -2.39
CA VAL A 27 1.34 -0.66 -1.32
C VAL A 27 0.05 -1.33 -1.77
N ILE A 28 -0.39 -2.37 -1.06
CA ILE A 28 -1.65 -3.06 -1.34
C ILE A 28 -2.69 -2.65 -0.30
N LEU A 29 -3.88 -2.25 -0.76
CA LEU A 29 -4.99 -1.85 0.09
C LEU A 29 -6.05 -2.94 0.13
N ASP A 30 -6.25 -3.54 1.29
CA ASP A 30 -7.25 -4.58 1.52
C ASP A 30 -8.53 -3.99 2.14
N GLY A 31 -9.54 -3.79 1.30
CA GLY A 31 -10.87 -3.34 1.74
C GLY A 31 -10.96 -1.85 2.10
N VAL A 32 -10.01 -1.02 1.69
CA VAL A 32 -10.09 0.44 1.84
C VAL A 32 -11.09 1.00 0.84
N THR A 33 -12.23 1.50 1.33
CA THR A 33 -13.35 1.95 0.49
C THR A 33 -13.54 3.47 0.47
N ASP A 34 -12.91 4.22 1.38
CA ASP A 34 -12.97 5.69 1.38
C ASP A 34 -12.00 6.26 0.32
N PRO A 35 -12.52 7.01 -0.69
CA PRO A 35 -11.68 7.66 -1.70
C PRO A 35 -10.67 8.66 -1.11
N ARG A 36 -10.95 9.27 0.04
CA ARG A 36 -10.02 10.20 0.70
C ARG A 36 -8.81 9.45 1.24
N ASN A 37 -9.03 8.29 1.85
CA ASN A 37 -7.95 7.44 2.32
C ASN A 37 -7.11 6.94 1.15
N LEU A 38 -7.73 6.48 0.06
CA LEU A 38 -6.99 6.08 -1.14
C LEU A 38 -6.11 7.23 -1.66
N GLY A 39 -6.67 8.44 -1.79
CA GLY A 39 -5.90 9.59 -2.26
C GLY A 39 -4.73 9.98 -1.34
N ALA A 40 -4.94 9.93 -0.01
CA ALA A 40 -3.89 10.21 0.97
C ALA A 40 -2.80 9.12 0.99
N VAL A 41 -3.18 7.84 0.82
CA VAL A 41 -2.22 6.73 0.65
C VAL A 41 -1.38 6.93 -0.60
N ILE A 42 -1.98 7.25 -1.75
CA ILE A 42 -1.25 7.50 -2.99
C ILE A 42 -0.23 8.64 -2.80
N ARG A 43 -0.62 9.70 -2.09
CA ARG A 43 0.28 10.82 -1.77
C ARG A 43 1.45 10.38 -0.89
N SER A 44 1.20 9.58 0.14
CA SER A 44 2.25 9.01 0.98
C SER A 44 3.14 8.05 0.19
N ALA A 45 2.54 7.18 -0.63
CA ALA A 45 3.25 6.25 -1.49
C ALA A 45 4.24 6.97 -2.45
N ALA A 46 3.80 8.07 -3.06
CA ALA A 46 4.66 8.89 -3.91
C ALA A 46 5.80 9.57 -3.11
N GLY A 47 5.50 10.06 -1.90
CA GLY A 47 6.51 10.68 -1.03
C GLY A 47 7.57 9.71 -0.53
N PHE A 48 7.27 8.42 -0.52
CA PHE A 48 8.15 7.35 -0.03
C PHE A 48 8.53 6.32 -1.11
N TYR A 49 8.57 6.76 -2.38
CA TYR A 49 9.14 6.00 -3.50
C TYR A 49 8.46 4.65 -3.78
N ALA A 50 7.19 4.49 -3.44
CA ALA A 50 6.45 3.31 -3.87
C ALA A 50 6.22 3.34 -5.40
N ASN A 51 6.29 2.18 -6.03
CA ASN A 51 6.16 2.05 -7.48
C ASN A 51 4.71 1.96 -7.93
N ALA A 52 3.81 1.44 -7.08
CA ALA A 52 2.38 1.41 -7.34
C ALA A 52 1.58 1.26 -6.04
N VAL A 53 0.32 1.71 -6.10
CA VAL A 53 -0.73 1.34 -5.15
C VAL A 53 -1.63 0.33 -5.82
N VAL A 54 -1.92 -0.78 -5.14
CA VAL A 54 -2.73 -1.89 -5.68
C VAL A 54 -4.03 -1.97 -4.88
N VAL A 55 -5.15 -2.03 -5.57
CA VAL A 55 -6.50 -2.16 -4.98
C VAL A 55 -7.24 -3.34 -5.62
N ALA A 56 -8.21 -3.90 -4.92
CA ALA A 56 -9.10 -4.89 -5.53
C ALA A 56 -10.05 -4.21 -6.53
N GLU A 57 -10.48 -4.90 -7.59
CA GLU A 57 -11.50 -4.40 -8.52
C GLU A 57 -12.86 -4.18 -7.84
N ARG A 58 -13.13 -4.96 -6.82
CA ARG A 58 -14.39 -4.90 -6.06
C ARG A 58 -14.12 -4.63 -4.59
N ARG A 59 -15.06 -3.95 -3.92
CA ARG A 59 -15.02 -3.64 -2.48
C ARG A 59 -13.81 -2.78 -2.10
N SER A 60 -13.36 -1.91 -3.00
CA SER A 60 -12.32 -0.91 -2.77
C SER A 60 -12.74 0.44 -3.35
N ALA A 61 -12.06 1.49 -2.92
CA ALA A 61 -12.22 2.81 -3.54
C ALA A 61 -11.65 2.80 -4.95
N GLY A 62 -12.42 3.33 -5.91
CA GLY A 62 -11.92 3.63 -7.25
C GLY A 62 -11.30 5.04 -7.33
N VAL A 63 -10.50 5.27 -8.37
CA VAL A 63 -9.90 6.59 -8.65
C VAL A 63 -10.95 7.54 -9.20
N THR A 64 -11.53 8.33 -8.32
CA THR A 64 -12.56 9.34 -8.58
C THR A 64 -11.99 10.76 -8.47
N GLY A 65 -12.78 11.79 -8.77
CA GLY A 65 -12.40 13.20 -8.56
C GLY A 65 -11.97 13.51 -7.14
N ALA A 66 -12.55 12.84 -6.13
CA ALA A 66 -12.15 12.98 -4.73
C ALA A 66 -10.72 12.44 -4.49
N VAL A 67 -10.36 11.32 -5.12
CA VAL A 67 -9.00 10.75 -5.08
C VAL A 67 -8.01 11.69 -5.75
N TRP A 68 -8.32 12.22 -6.94
CA TRP A 68 -7.48 13.21 -7.63
C TRP A 68 -7.17 14.41 -6.76
N LYS A 69 -8.21 14.95 -6.10
CA LYS A 69 -8.06 16.11 -5.21
C LYS A 69 -7.17 15.79 -4.01
N THR A 70 -7.39 14.66 -3.35
CA THR A 70 -6.67 14.28 -2.11
C THR A 70 -5.23 13.84 -2.41
N ALA A 71 -5.01 13.17 -3.54
CA ALA A 71 -3.69 12.75 -3.98
C ALA A 71 -2.78 13.94 -4.39
N ALA A 72 -3.34 15.14 -4.63
CA ALA A 72 -2.60 16.38 -4.87
C ALA A 72 -1.47 16.23 -5.91
N GLY A 73 -1.77 15.61 -7.05
CA GLY A 73 -0.81 15.39 -8.14
C GLY A 73 -0.01 14.09 -8.06
N ALA A 74 -0.05 13.36 -6.94
CA ALA A 74 0.74 12.14 -6.74
C ALA A 74 0.40 11.00 -7.72
N LEU A 75 -0.82 10.99 -8.30
CA LEU A 75 -1.23 10.02 -9.33
C LEU A 75 -0.38 10.06 -10.62
N SER A 76 0.33 11.16 -10.88
CA SER A 76 1.28 11.25 -12.00
C SER A 76 2.61 10.54 -11.72
N HIS A 77 2.88 10.21 -10.47
CA HIS A 77 4.13 9.59 -10.02
C HIS A 77 3.93 8.14 -9.58
N VAL A 78 2.79 7.84 -8.94
CA VAL A 78 2.48 6.50 -8.45
C VAL A 78 1.14 6.06 -9.02
N PRO A 79 1.13 5.12 -9.97
CA PRO A 79 -0.08 4.59 -10.56
C PRO A 79 -0.86 3.74 -9.55
N VAL A 80 -2.18 3.68 -9.77
CA VAL A 80 -3.07 2.73 -9.08
C VAL A 80 -3.34 1.58 -10.03
N CYS A 81 -3.04 0.35 -9.60
CA CYS A 81 -3.36 -0.88 -10.33
C CYS A 81 -4.56 -1.57 -9.69
N GLN A 82 -5.40 -2.19 -10.50
CA GLN A 82 -6.50 -3.02 -10.01
C GLN A 82 -6.19 -4.51 -10.20
N VAL A 83 -6.56 -5.31 -9.20
CA VAL A 83 -6.40 -6.77 -9.24
C VAL A 83 -7.71 -7.45 -8.84
N VAL A 84 -7.97 -8.62 -9.41
CA VAL A 84 -9.19 -9.39 -9.10
C VAL A 84 -9.15 -9.96 -7.69
N ASN A 85 -7.97 -10.42 -7.23
CA ASN A 85 -7.80 -11.08 -5.94
C ASN A 85 -6.46 -10.72 -5.30
N ILE A 86 -6.52 -10.00 -4.17
CA ILE A 86 -5.33 -9.55 -3.44
C ILE A 86 -4.47 -10.73 -2.96
N THR A 87 -5.07 -11.74 -2.34
CA THR A 87 -4.35 -12.92 -1.82
C THR A 87 -3.55 -13.61 -2.93
N ARG A 88 -4.20 -13.89 -4.05
CA ARG A 88 -3.54 -14.48 -5.21
C ARG A 88 -2.42 -13.60 -5.75
N THR A 89 -2.64 -12.30 -5.83
CA THR A 89 -1.62 -11.34 -6.29
C THR A 89 -0.39 -11.35 -5.36
N ILE A 90 -0.59 -11.38 -4.04
CA ILE A 90 0.51 -11.48 -3.07
C ILE A 90 1.30 -12.76 -3.32
N THR A 91 0.63 -13.93 -3.43
CA THR A 91 1.29 -15.21 -3.68
C THR A 91 2.10 -15.19 -4.99
N GLU A 92 1.52 -14.69 -6.09
CA GLU A 92 2.21 -14.58 -7.38
C GLU A 92 3.44 -13.64 -7.32
N LEU A 93 3.41 -12.62 -6.45
CA LEU A 93 4.53 -11.71 -6.23
C LEU A 93 5.60 -12.34 -5.33
N GLN A 94 5.20 -13.10 -4.31
CA GLN A 94 6.12 -13.86 -3.45
C GLN A 94 6.93 -14.89 -4.26
N GLU A 95 6.30 -15.57 -5.21
CA GLU A 95 6.99 -16.45 -6.17
C GLU A 95 8.05 -15.72 -7.01
N LYS A 96 7.91 -14.38 -7.17
CA LYS A 96 8.89 -13.50 -7.84
C LYS A 96 9.88 -12.85 -6.88
N GLY A 97 9.93 -13.28 -5.63
CA GLY A 97 10.89 -12.82 -4.63
C GLY A 97 10.46 -11.58 -3.83
N PHE A 98 9.21 -11.15 -3.94
CA PHE A 98 8.69 -10.11 -3.04
C PHE A 98 8.49 -10.66 -1.64
N PHE A 99 8.75 -9.80 -0.65
CA PHE A 99 8.44 -10.06 0.74
C PHE A 99 7.21 -9.24 1.14
N ALA A 100 6.18 -9.88 1.68
CA ALA A 100 4.91 -9.25 2.02
C ALA A 100 4.81 -8.97 3.52
N VAL A 101 4.62 -7.71 3.87
CA VAL A 101 4.43 -7.23 5.25
C VAL A 101 3.02 -6.69 5.40
N ALA A 102 2.24 -7.27 6.29
CA ALA A 102 0.92 -6.75 6.67
C ALA A 102 1.04 -5.81 7.87
N LEU A 103 0.48 -4.60 7.77
CA LEU A 103 0.31 -3.71 8.89
C LEU A 103 -1.02 -4.04 9.59
N ASP A 104 -0.90 -4.64 10.76
CA ASP A 104 -2.03 -5.18 11.53
C ASP A 104 -1.91 -4.73 13.00
N GLY A 105 -3.03 -4.36 13.62
CA GLY A 105 -3.05 -3.96 15.04
C GLY A 105 -2.60 -5.07 16.00
N ASP A 106 -2.80 -6.33 15.59
CA ASP A 106 -2.38 -7.54 16.32
C ASP A 106 -1.13 -8.18 15.69
N GLY A 107 -0.23 -7.36 15.16
CA GLY A 107 1.01 -7.82 14.53
C GLY A 107 1.94 -8.58 15.49
N ASP A 108 2.71 -9.51 14.95
CA ASP A 108 3.60 -10.40 15.71
C ASP A 108 4.83 -9.66 16.29
N MET A 109 5.17 -8.50 15.72
CA MET A 109 6.26 -7.65 16.19
C MET A 109 5.98 -6.17 15.91
N ASN A 110 6.72 -5.30 16.56
CA ASN A 110 6.63 -3.87 16.30
C ASN A 110 7.34 -3.50 14.98
N LEU A 111 6.81 -2.50 14.30
CA LEU A 111 7.34 -2.00 13.04
C LEU A 111 8.81 -1.51 13.14
N ASP A 112 9.20 -0.96 14.29
CA ASP A 112 10.57 -0.49 14.56
C ASP A 112 11.57 -1.63 14.79
N GLN A 113 11.11 -2.85 15.02
CA GLN A 113 11.90 -4.06 15.19
C GLN A 113 12.12 -4.83 13.89
N VAL A 114 11.49 -4.39 12.78
CA VAL A 114 11.68 -5.00 11.45
C VAL A 114 13.13 -4.82 11.02
N ASP A 115 13.73 -5.92 10.55
CA ASP A 115 15.09 -5.91 10.02
C ASP A 115 15.24 -4.84 8.91
N PRO A 116 16.15 -3.86 9.08
CA PRO A 116 16.38 -2.84 8.07
C PRO A 116 16.76 -3.39 6.68
N ASP A 117 17.36 -4.58 6.62
CA ASP A 117 17.73 -5.20 5.35
C ASP A 117 16.52 -5.63 4.52
N LEU A 118 15.36 -5.85 5.14
CA LEU A 118 14.11 -6.08 4.40
C LEU A 118 13.73 -4.90 3.51
N ALA A 119 14.10 -3.68 3.87
CA ALA A 119 13.87 -2.50 3.07
C ALA A 119 14.56 -2.56 1.68
N ASN A 120 15.65 -3.32 1.56
CA ASN A 120 16.42 -3.46 0.33
C ASN A 120 15.99 -4.63 -0.55
N ARG A 121 14.86 -5.27 -0.24
CA ARG A 121 14.26 -6.34 -1.05
C ARG A 121 13.01 -5.83 -1.79
N PRO A 122 12.57 -6.51 -2.86
CA PRO A 122 11.24 -6.31 -3.39
C PRO A 122 10.21 -6.49 -2.28
N LEU A 123 9.39 -5.45 -2.01
CA LEU A 123 8.56 -5.40 -0.82
C LEU A 123 7.10 -5.05 -1.15
N ILE A 124 6.20 -5.70 -0.45
CA ILE A 124 4.78 -5.38 -0.42
C ILE A 124 4.42 -4.94 0.99
N LEU A 125 3.86 -3.73 1.12
CA LEU A 125 3.21 -3.27 2.34
C LEU A 125 1.70 -3.40 2.18
N VAL A 126 1.06 -4.22 2.99
CA VAL A 126 -0.39 -4.44 2.97
C VAL A 126 -1.04 -3.65 4.09
N ILE A 127 -2.03 -2.83 3.73
CA ILE A 127 -2.79 -1.97 4.63
C ILE A 127 -4.26 -2.41 4.59
N GLY A 128 -4.84 -2.64 5.75
CA GLY A 128 -6.25 -3.01 5.88
C GLY A 128 -7.20 -1.81 5.97
N ALA A 129 -8.49 -2.11 5.96
CA ALA A 129 -9.54 -1.14 6.19
C ALA A 129 -9.55 -0.64 7.64
N GLU A 130 -9.99 0.61 7.83
CA GLU A 130 -10.17 1.17 9.17
C GLU A 130 -11.12 0.29 10.02
N GLY A 131 -10.75 0.08 11.27
CA GLY A 131 -11.50 -0.69 12.26
C GLY A 131 -11.42 -2.22 12.08
N ARG A 132 -11.32 -2.73 10.84
CA ARG A 132 -11.22 -4.17 10.56
C ARG A 132 -9.80 -4.68 10.33
N GLY A 133 -8.87 -3.77 10.04
CA GLY A 133 -7.51 -4.15 9.69
C GLY A 133 -7.42 -4.94 8.38
N VAL A 134 -6.35 -5.71 8.24
CA VAL A 134 -6.12 -6.61 7.10
C VAL A 134 -7.01 -7.84 7.26
N SER A 135 -7.65 -8.29 6.19
CA SER A 135 -8.50 -9.49 6.24
C SER A 135 -7.67 -10.73 6.59
N ARG A 136 -8.28 -11.64 7.34
CA ARG A 136 -7.59 -12.82 7.89
C ARG A 136 -6.79 -13.59 6.83
N LEU A 137 -7.40 -13.86 5.67
CA LEU A 137 -6.74 -14.62 4.61
C LEU A 137 -5.53 -13.87 4.03
N VAL A 138 -5.67 -12.55 3.82
CA VAL A 138 -4.57 -11.70 3.33
C VAL A 138 -3.44 -11.65 4.37
N ALA A 139 -3.76 -11.45 5.66
CA ALA A 139 -2.79 -11.44 6.73
C ALA A 139 -2.02 -12.78 6.85
N GLN A 140 -2.71 -13.90 6.70
CA GLN A 140 -2.09 -15.25 6.71
C GLN A 140 -1.21 -15.53 5.48
N THR A 141 -1.42 -14.82 4.37
CA THR A 141 -0.61 -14.96 3.15
C THR A 141 0.67 -14.13 3.23
N CYS A 142 0.69 -13.07 4.04
CA CYS A 142 1.88 -12.24 4.22
C CYS A 142 2.98 -12.99 5.00
N ASP A 143 4.24 -12.68 4.69
CA ASP A 143 5.40 -13.27 5.34
C ASP A 143 5.58 -12.76 6.77
N LEU A 144 5.11 -11.54 7.04
CA LEU A 144 5.27 -10.88 8.34
C LEU A 144 4.05 -10.01 8.65
N ARG A 145 3.60 -10.02 9.92
CA ARG A 145 2.61 -9.08 10.43
C ARG A 145 3.28 -8.16 11.43
N VAL A 146 3.16 -6.86 11.21
CA VAL A 146 3.78 -5.84 12.07
C VAL A 146 2.72 -4.88 12.60
N GLN A 147 2.96 -4.35 13.79
CA GLN A 147 2.12 -3.34 14.39
C GLN A 147 2.88 -2.03 14.62
N ILE A 148 2.18 -0.92 14.58
CA ILE A 148 2.67 0.36 15.06
C ILE A 148 2.43 0.39 16.57
N PRO A 149 3.48 0.52 17.42
CA PRO A 149 3.26 0.62 18.86
C PRO A 149 2.49 1.91 19.18
N MET A 150 1.35 1.77 19.82
CA MET A 150 0.45 2.87 20.15
C MET A 150 0.01 2.85 21.62
N SER A 151 -0.52 3.98 22.09
CA SER A 151 -1.21 4.06 23.36
C SER A 151 -2.44 3.17 23.37
N LYS A 152 -2.66 2.42 24.43
CA LYS A 152 -3.87 1.59 24.64
C LYS A 152 -5.18 2.38 24.69
N LYS A 153 -5.11 3.72 24.65
CA LYS A 153 -6.28 4.61 24.64
C LYS A 153 -6.92 4.77 23.24
N ILE A 154 -6.18 4.35 22.20
CA ILE A 154 -6.58 4.47 20.79
C ILE A 154 -6.57 3.07 20.19
N GLU A 155 -7.68 2.65 19.60
CA GLU A 155 -7.82 1.32 19.01
C GLU A 155 -7.08 1.18 17.66
N SER A 156 -7.09 2.23 16.84
CA SER A 156 -6.45 2.21 15.52
C SER A 156 -6.11 3.62 15.02
N LEU A 157 -5.17 3.70 14.08
CA LEU A 157 -4.91 4.89 13.30
C LEU A 157 -5.76 4.87 12.03
N ASN A 158 -6.01 6.07 11.49
CA ASN A 158 -6.51 6.19 10.11
C ASN A 158 -5.56 5.46 9.15
N ALA A 159 -6.11 4.74 8.17
CA ALA A 159 -5.35 3.90 7.24
C ALA A 159 -4.25 4.67 6.48
N ALA A 160 -4.52 5.92 6.08
CA ALA A 160 -3.53 6.73 5.38
C ALA A 160 -2.41 7.21 6.32
N VAL A 161 -2.72 7.53 7.57
CA VAL A 161 -1.73 7.89 8.59
C VAL A 161 -0.84 6.68 8.89
N ALA A 162 -1.44 5.52 9.13
CA ALA A 162 -0.71 4.26 9.36
C ALA A 162 0.21 3.92 8.19
N THR A 163 -0.28 4.09 6.95
CA THR A 163 0.52 3.92 5.73
C THR A 163 1.73 4.84 5.71
N GLY A 164 1.55 6.12 6.02
CA GLY A 164 2.65 7.10 6.04
C GLY A 164 3.73 6.74 7.07
N VAL A 165 3.33 6.34 8.27
CA VAL A 165 4.24 5.89 9.34
C VAL A 165 5.01 4.64 8.91
N ALA A 166 4.31 3.64 8.33
CA ALA A 166 4.94 2.39 7.90
C ALA A 166 5.92 2.62 6.74
N LEU A 167 5.52 3.41 5.74
CA LEU A 167 6.38 3.75 4.61
C LEU A 167 7.64 4.49 5.07
N TYR A 168 7.51 5.49 5.94
CA TYR A 168 8.66 6.19 6.52
C TYR A 168 9.61 5.23 7.23
N SER A 169 9.08 4.35 8.09
CA SER A 169 9.89 3.38 8.83
C SER A 169 10.65 2.44 7.91
N ILE A 170 10.00 1.94 6.85
CA ILE A 170 10.59 1.04 5.88
C ILE A 170 11.63 1.77 5.03
N THR A 171 11.29 2.93 4.47
CA THR A 171 12.14 3.59 3.47
C THR A 171 13.35 4.30 4.05
N ARG A 172 13.36 4.66 5.35
CA ARG A 172 14.53 5.29 5.99
C ARG A 172 15.81 4.46 5.89
N SER A 173 15.68 3.14 5.79
CA SER A 173 16.80 2.19 5.63
C SER A 173 17.02 1.76 4.18
N ARG A 174 16.17 2.22 3.26
CA ARG A 174 16.24 1.88 1.86
C ARG A 174 17.29 2.71 1.15
N LYS A 175 18.15 2.05 0.40
CA LYS A 175 19.06 2.75 -0.52
C LYS A 175 18.21 3.32 -1.66
N LEU A 176 18.09 4.63 -1.70
CA LEU A 176 17.40 5.38 -2.75
C LEU A 176 18.50 5.82 -3.73
N ASP A 177 18.52 5.17 -4.88
CA ASP A 177 19.40 5.53 -6.00
C ASP A 177 18.82 6.70 -6.80
#